data_f75ad08456db313b42cdb204a07664fd
#
_entry.id   f75ad08456db313b42cdb204a07664fd
#
_cell.length_a   1.000
_cell.length_b   1.000
_cell.length_c   1.000
_cell.angle_alpha   90.00
_cell.angle_beta   90.00
_cell.angle_gamma   90.00
#
_symmetry.space_group_name_H-M   'P 1'
#
loop_
_entity.id
_entity.type
_entity.pdbx_description
1 polymer ?
#
loop_
_entity_poly.entity_id
_entity_poly.type
_entity_poly.pdbx_seq_one_letter_code
_entity_poly.pdbx_strand_id
1 'polypeptide(L)'
;MARRERQDHNGEHGRDARADRAREVGLFRYALIRTAADPALSTRQRGRLVRDLAAREHTGPFGQRVRISRVTIDRWILVWRRGGFDALLPSAKRFGVPLPQPVL
;
A
#
# COMPACT_ATOMS: atom_id res chain seq x y z
N MET A 1 22.02 -5.82 -24.74
CA MET A 1 21.09 -6.29 -25.56
C MET A 1 19.83 -6.58 -24.90
N ALA A 2 19.81 -7.32 -23.90
CA ALA A 2 18.58 -7.64 -23.25
C ALA A 2 17.79 -6.46 -22.87
N ARG A 3 18.43 -5.41 -22.52
CA ARG A 3 17.70 -4.28 -22.11
C ARG A 3 16.89 -3.71 -23.17
N ARG A 4 17.32 -3.84 -24.38
CA ARG A 4 16.59 -3.27 -25.42
C ARG A 4 15.29 -3.92 -25.58
N GLU A 5 15.23 -5.14 -25.28
CA GLU A 5 14.01 -5.81 -25.42
C GLU A 5 12.97 -5.21 -24.59
N ARG A 6 13.33 -4.74 -23.44
CA ARG A 6 12.35 -4.16 -22.64
C ARG A 6 11.78 -2.94 -23.27
N GLN A 7 12.59 -2.26 -23.99
CA GLN A 7 12.08 -1.09 -24.59
C GLN A 7 11.14 -1.40 -25.68
N ASP A 8 11.25 -2.54 -26.23
CA ASP A 8 10.35 -2.90 -27.29
C ASP A 8 8.93 -2.97 -26.81
N HIS A 9 8.73 -3.04 -25.53
CA HIS A 9 7.38 -3.14 -25.05
C HIS A 9 6.83 -1.84 -24.62
N ASN A 10 7.34 -0.78 -25.11
CA ASN A 10 6.87 0.51 -24.70
C ASN A 10 5.41 0.69 -24.81
N GLY A 11 4.79 0.15 -25.80
CA GLY A 11 3.38 0.32 -25.95
C GLY A 11 2.63 -0.21 -24.77
N GLU A 12 3.15 -1.26 -24.18
CA GLU A 12 2.50 -1.83 -23.09
C GLU A 12 3.03 -1.30 -21.83
N HIS A 13 4.14 -0.61 -21.90
CA HIS A 13 4.80 -0.15 -20.73
C HIS A 13 3.95 0.77 -19.90
N GLY A 14 3.03 1.47 -20.47
CA GLY A 14 2.19 2.34 -19.68
C GLY A 14 1.45 1.54 -18.64
N ARG A 15 0.88 0.43 -19.05
CA ARG A 15 0.16 -0.39 -18.13
C ARG A 15 1.08 -1.09 -17.20
N ASP A 16 2.21 -1.59 -17.71
CA ASP A 16 3.16 -2.27 -16.89
C ASP A 16 3.74 -1.34 -15.85
N ALA A 17 4.05 -0.13 -16.23
CA ALA A 17 4.62 0.82 -15.30
C ALA A 17 3.61 1.18 -14.22
N ARG A 18 2.34 1.26 -14.60
CA ARG A 18 1.33 1.58 -13.66
C ARG A 18 1.15 0.43 -12.66
N ALA A 19 1.17 -0.80 -13.16
CA ALA A 19 1.05 -1.96 -12.30
C ALA A 19 2.27 -2.06 -11.40
N ASP A 20 3.44 -1.74 -11.92
CA ASP A 20 4.65 -1.79 -11.12
C ASP A 20 4.62 -0.76 -10.00
N ARG A 21 4.14 0.44 -10.32
CA ARG A 21 4.05 1.47 -9.30
C ARG A 21 3.04 1.08 -8.23
N ALA A 22 1.93 0.48 -8.64
CA ALA A 22 0.94 0.04 -7.68
C ALA A 22 1.53 -1.02 -6.78
N ARG A 23 2.33 -1.92 -7.35
CA ARG A 23 2.94 -2.96 -6.55
C ARG A 23 3.95 -2.36 -5.58
N GLU A 24 4.71 -1.36 -6.01
CA GLU A 24 5.65 -0.71 -5.12
C GLU A 24 4.94 -0.09 -3.93
N VAL A 25 3.80 0.52 -4.19
CA VAL A 25 3.02 1.11 -3.11
C VAL A 25 2.52 0.02 -2.18
N GLY A 26 2.03 -1.07 -2.75
CA GLY A 26 1.56 -2.18 -1.93
C GLY A 26 2.64 -2.77 -1.07
N LEU A 27 3.84 -2.93 -1.64
CA LEU A 27 4.96 -3.49 -0.91
C LEU A 27 5.38 -2.55 0.22
N PHE A 28 5.37 -1.25 -0.04
CA PHE A 28 5.68 -0.29 0.99
C PHE A 28 4.68 -0.41 2.14
N ARG A 29 3.40 -0.46 1.82
CA ARG A 29 2.37 -0.55 2.83
C ARG A 29 2.50 -1.84 3.63
N TYR A 30 2.73 -2.95 2.94
CA TYR A 30 2.87 -4.22 3.61
C TYR A 30 4.10 -4.24 4.50
N ALA A 31 5.23 -3.75 4.01
CA ALA A 31 6.44 -3.74 4.80
C ALA A 31 6.25 -2.92 6.08
N LEU A 32 5.46 -1.85 5.97
CA LEU A 32 5.25 -0.98 7.09
C LEU A 32 4.35 -1.64 8.15
N ILE A 33 3.33 -2.35 7.73
CA ILE A 33 2.37 -2.88 8.68
C ILE A 33 2.62 -4.32 9.11
N ARG A 34 3.50 -5.04 8.44
CA ARG A 34 3.59 -6.48 8.63
C ARG A 34 3.74 -6.92 10.08
N THR A 35 4.51 -6.22 10.84
CA THR A 35 4.70 -6.61 12.23
C THR A 35 3.45 -6.32 13.06
N ALA A 36 2.84 -5.17 12.82
CA ALA A 36 1.67 -4.79 13.59
C ALA A 36 0.43 -5.57 13.15
N ALA A 37 0.48 -6.19 11.99
CA ALA A 37 -0.65 -6.95 11.49
C ALA A 37 -0.68 -8.39 12.02
N ASP A 38 0.33 -8.77 12.78
CA ASP A 38 0.42 -10.12 13.31
C ASP A 38 -0.78 -10.39 14.22
N PRO A 39 -1.58 -11.39 13.92
CA PRO A 39 -2.77 -11.66 14.73
C PRO A 39 -2.44 -12.14 16.13
N ALA A 40 -1.21 -12.54 16.38
CA ALA A 40 -0.83 -12.96 17.71
C ALA A 40 -0.63 -11.80 18.66
N LEU A 41 -0.58 -10.57 18.16
CA LEU A 41 -0.39 -9.44 19.04
C LEU A 41 -1.67 -9.08 19.77
N SER A 42 -1.53 -8.65 21.01
CA SER A 42 -2.68 -8.14 21.73
C SER A 42 -3.02 -6.76 21.17
N THR A 43 -4.20 -6.28 21.50
CA THR A 43 -4.61 -4.96 21.08
C THR A 43 -3.63 -3.90 21.60
N ARG A 44 -3.15 -4.09 22.82
CA ARG A 44 -2.22 -3.13 23.40
C ARG A 44 -0.90 -3.14 22.66
N GLN A 45 -0.39 -4.32 22.33
CA GLN A 45 0.87 -4.43 21.61
C GLN A 45 0.74 -3.82 20.23
N ARG A 46 -0.38 -4.08 19.57
CA ARG A 46 -0.58 -3.53 18.24
C ARG A 46 -0.67 -2.01 18.31
N GLY A 47 -1.40 -1.49 19.29
CA GLY A 47 -1.52 -0.05 19.44
C GLY A 47 -0.19 0.63 19.63
N ARG A 48 0.69 -0.01 20.40
CA ARG A 48 2.00 0.57 20.64
C ARG A 48 2.81 0.61 19.35
N LEU A 49 2.77 -0.48 18.58
CA LEU A 49 3.50 -0.54 17.33
C LEU A 49 2.96 0.50 16.34
N VAL A 50 1.65 0.63 16.28
CA VAL A 50 1.04 1.57 15.36
C VAL A 50 1.45 3.00 15.73
N ARG A 51 1.46 3.31 17.01
CA ARG A 51 1.87 4.65 17.43
C ARG A 51 3.32 4.91 17.09
N ASP A 52 4.18 3.91 17.28
CA ASP A 52 5.58 4.06 16.95
C ASP A 52 5.75 4.29 15.46
N LEU A 53 5.03 3.54 14.64
CA LEU A 53 5.13 3.70 13.20
C LEU A 53 4.64 5.07 12.78
N ALA A 54 3.58 5.55 13.39
CA ALA A 54 3.04 6.85 13.02
C ALA A 54 3.95 8.00 13.46
N ALA A 55 4.75 7.77 14.46
CA ALA A 55 5.63 8.81 14.97
C ALA A 55 6.89 8.98 14.14
N ARG A 56 7.21 8.03 13.29
CA ARG A 56 8.45 8.07 12.52
C ARG A 56 8.21 8.47 11.08
N GLU A 57 9.24 8.98 10.47
CA GLU A 57 9.22 9.20 9.05
C GLU A 57 9.63 7.93 8.38
N HIS A 58 9.10 7.67 7.22
CA HIS A 58 9.43 6.50 6.45
C HIS A 58 9.85 6.92 5.05
N THR A 59 10.62 6.09 4.41
CA THR A 59 10.97 6.32 3.02
C THR A 59 9.87 5.67 2.20
N GLY A 60 9.15 6.47 1.44
CA GLY A 60 8.05 5.96 0.65
C GLY A 60 8.52 5.13 -0.52
N PRO A 61 7.57 4.61 -1.28
CA PRO A 61 7.92 3.68 -2.36
C PRO A 61 8.74 4.30 -3.47
N PHE A 62 8.71 5.61 -3.58
CA PHE A 62 9.47 6.28 -4.62
C PHE A 62 10.55 7.17 -4.03
N GLY A 63 10.99 6.86 -2.84
CA GLY A 63 12.11 7.55 -2.22
C GLY A 63 11.75 8.78 -1.42
N GLN A 64 10.49 9.20 -1.44
CA GLN A 64 10.11 10.38 -0.70
C GLN A 64 9.95 10.09 0.78
N ARG A 65 10.14 11.11 1.60
CA ARG A 65 9.97 10.95 3.04
C ARG A 65 8.52 11.21 3.38
N VAL A 66 7.93 10.29 4.11
CA VAL A 66 6.51 10.41 4.41
C VAL A 66 6.22 10.03 5.85
N ARG A 67 5.16 10.59 6.39
CA ARG A 67 4.65 10.18 7.68
C ARG A 67 3.27 9.63 7.46
N ILE A 68 2.98 8.55 8.14
CA ILE A 68 1.70 7.86 7.95
C ILE A 68 0.93 7.95 9.25
N SER A 69 -0.30 8.42 9.19
CA SER A 69 -1.08 8.58 10.41
C SER A 69 -1.52 7.24 10.98
N ARG A 70 -1.84 7.24 12.25
CA ARG A 70 -2.31 6.03 12.91
C ARG A 70 -3.56 5.50 12.26
N VAL A 71 -4.45 6.38 11.86
CA VAL A 71 -5.69 5.97 11.24
C VAL A 71 -5.41 5.23 9.94
N THR A 72 -4.46 5.74 9.16
CA THR A 72 -4.11 5.10 7.91
C THR A 72 -3.47 3.74 8.15
N ILE A 73 -2.59 3.65 9.13
CA ILE A 73 -1.94 2.39 9.43
C ILE A 73 -2.97 1.37 9.87
N ASP A 74 -3.90 1.77 10.74
CA ASP A 74 -4.93 0.86 11.19
C ASP A 74 -5.80 0.39 10.04
N ARG A 75 -6.10 1.30 9.11
CA ARG A 75 -6.89 0.93 7.96
C ARG A 75 -6.15 -0.09 7.09
N TRP A 76 -4.86 0.11 6.89
CA TRP A 76 -4.08 -0.82 6.08
C TRP A 76 -4.04 -2.21 6.74
N ILE A 77 -3.91 -2.25 8.06
CA ILE A 77 -3.93 -3.52 8.75
C ILE A 77 -5.27 -4.21 8.55
N LEU A 78 -6.34 -3.46 8.63
CA LEU A 78 -7.66 -4.01 8.46
C LEU A 78 -7.87 -4.57 7.05
N VAL A 79 -7.50 -3.80 6.04
CA VAL A 79 -7.71 -4.28 4.69
C VAL A 79 -6.78 -5.46 4.37
N TRP A 80 -5.58 -5.46 4.95
CA TRP A 80 -4.68 -6.58 4.77
C TRP A 80 -5.31 -7.86 5.35
N ARG A 81 -5.90 -7.75 6.51
CA ARG A 81 -6.50 -8.91 7.14
C ARG A 81 -7.69 -9.43 6.36
N ARG A 82 -8.39 -8.55 5.68
CA ARG A 82 -9.55 -8.96 4.94
C ARG A 82 -9.25 -9.43 3.54
N GLY A 83 -8.33 -8.80 2.87
CA GLY A 83 -8.09 -9.08 1.47
C GLY A 83 -6.67 -9.39 1.07
N GLY A 84 -5.76 -9.46 2.03
CA GLY A 84 -4.38 -9.80 1.70
C GLY A 84 -3.66 -8.69 0.98
N PHE A 85 -2.60 -9.06 0.31
CA PHE A 85 -1.74 -8.08 -0.33
C PHE A 85 -2.46 -7.26 -1.38
N ASP A 86 -3.32 -7.89 -2.13
CA ASP A 86 -4.04 -7.19 -3.18
C ASP A 86 -4.86 -6.04 -2.62
N ALA A 87 -5.35 -6.17 -1.41
CA ALA A 87 -6.14 -5.10 -0.82
C ALA A 87 -5.29 -3.89 -0.46
N LEU A 88 -3.98 -4.05 -0.40
CA LEU A 88 -3.10 -2.93 -0.10
C LEU A 88 -2.70 -2.16 -1.35
N LEU A 89 -3.01 -2.69 -2.50
CA LEU A 89 -2.66 -2.00 -3.73
C LEU A 89 -3.58 -0.83 -3.99
N PRO A 90 -3.05 0.27 -4.46
CA PRO A 90 -3.94 1.36 -4.85
C PRO A 90 -4.69 0.92 -6.08
N SER A 91 -5.94 1.29 -6.19
CA SER A 91 -6.74 0.83 -7.28
C SER A 91 -7.63 1.93 -7.80
N ALA A 92 -7.56 2.17 -9.06
CA ALA A 92 -8.42 3.14 -9.68
C ALA A 92 -9.85 2.71 -9.59
N LYS A 93 -10.08 1.43 -9.59
CA LYS A 93 -11.39 0.95 -9.46
C LYS A 93 -12.03 1.40 -8.21
N ARG A 94 -11.30 1.45 -7.14
CA ARG A 94 -11.85 1.86 -5.93
C ARG A 94 -12.33 3.25 -6.00
N PHE A 95 -11.66 4.08 -6.73
CA PHE A 95 -12.06 5.45 -6.79
C PHE A 95 -13.33 5.58 -7.58
N GLY A 96 -13.47 4.81 -8.58
CA GLY A 96 -14.64 4.92 -9.37
C GLY A 96 -15.85 4.43 -8.68
N VAL A 97 -15.70 3.45 -7.91
CA VAL A 97 -16.81 2.88 -7.26
C VAL A 97 -17.52 3.74 -6.28
N PRO A 98 -16.82 4.31 -5.40
CA PRO A 98 -17.49 5.03 -4.36
C PRO A 98 -18.25 6.19 -4.83
N LEU A 99 -17.87 6.72 -5.92
CA LEU A 99 -18.52 7.83 -6.34
C LEU A 99 -19.93 7.72 -6.41
N PRO A 100 -20.40 6.82 -6.97
CA PRO A 100 -21.78 6.77 -7.18
C PRO A 100 -22.54 6.63 -5.97
N GLN A 101 -22.06 6.01 -5.16
CA GLN A 101 -22.80 5.79 -4.10
C GLN A 101 -23.27 6.75 -3.40
N PRO A 102 -22.80 7.37 -3.38
CA PRO A 102 -23.31 8.26 -2.53
C PRO A 102 -24.61 8.60 -2.91
N VAL A 103 -24.86 8.36 -3.26
CA VAL A 103 -25.74 8.74 -3.35
C VAL A 103 -26.72 8.65 -3.11
N LEU A 104 -26.77 8.51 -3.15
CA LEU A 104 -27.56 8.59 -2.96
C LEU A 104 -28.16 8.85 -2.54
#